data_0c2f3daff133bcedb3331aa7b448c782
#
_entry.id   0c2f3daff133bcedb3331aa7b448c782
#
_cell.length_a   1.000
_cell.length_b   1.000
_cell.length_c   1.000
_cell.angle_alpha   90.00
_cell.angle_beta   90.00
_cell.angle_gamma   90.00
#
_symmetry.space_group_name_H-M   'P 1'
#
loop_
_entity.id
_entity.type
_entity.pdbx_description
1 polymer ?
#
loop_
_entity_poly.entity_id
_entity_poly.type
_entity_poly.pdbx_seq_one_letter_code
_entity_poly.pdbx_strand_id
1 'polypeptide(L)'
;MPNTPQPKRGIVTRHTHPQRSLIKRIYVAALLILLPLLMTLFSMLSKKAKSETQYLRKGFALKIAITGWSRSKTVWCSTQSWKSGKNATPTLTIEFRDLDYAFEVFSGSITLQDALAARYFTTHGSNDKGVAVTYLFTVILKAFFGWRKSYRR
;
A
#
# COMPACT_ATOMS: atom_id res chain seq x y z
N MET A 1 -44.11 24.54 4.77
CA MET A 1 -42.78 24.40 4.21
C MET A 1 -42.70 23.03 3.52
N PRO A 2 -42.42 22.97 2.22
CA PRO A 2 -42.41 21.69 1.52
C PRO A 2 -41.17 20.90 1.90
N ASN A 3 -41.33 19.68 2.35
CA ASN A 3 -40.30 18.68 2.58
C ASN A 3 -39.62 18.35 1.26
N THR A 4 -38.37 18.78 1.11
CA THR A 4 -37.51 18.37 0.00
C THR A 4 -37.05 16.92 0.26
N PRO A 5 -37.39 15.96 -0.62
CA PRO A 5 -36.89 14.58 -0.43
C PRO A 5 -35.40 14.54 -0.60
N GLN A 6 -34.69 14.08 0.43
CA GLN A 6 -33.28 13.82 0.41
C GLN A 6 -32.98 12.71 -0.62
N PRO A 7 -31.96 12.88 -1.50
CA PRO A 7 -31.58 11.81 -2.41
C PRO A 7 -31.02 10.65 -1.60
N LYS A 8 -31.70 9.51 -1.67
CA LYS A 8 -31.17 8.24 -1.13
C LYS A 8 -29.85 7.95 -1.82
N ARG A 9 -28.74 8.09 -1.10
CA ARG A 9 -27.43 7.60 -1.54
C ARG A 9 -27.56 6.08 -1.72
N GLY A 10 -27.70 5.64 -2.96
CA GLY A 10 -27.64 4.24 -3.30
C GLY A 10 -26.30 3.68 -2.84
N ILE A 11 -26.35 2.77 -1.88
CA ILE A 11 -25.22 1.93 -1.54
C ILE A 11 -24.99 1.07 -2.78
N VAL A 12 -23.98 1.42 -3.58
CA VAL A 12 -23.51 0.58 -4.68
C VAL A 12 -22.86 -0.64 -4.04
N THR A 13 -23.64 -1.67 -3.78
CA THR A 13 -23.12 -2.99 -3.44
C THR A 13 -22.45 -3.52 -4.70
N ARG A 14 -21.11 -3.39 -4.76
CA ARG A 14 -20.31 -4.09 -5.78
C ARG A 14 -20.44 -5.59 -5.52
N HIS A 15 -21.31 -6.24 -6.29
CA HIS A 15 -21.34 -7.70 -6.36
C HIS A 15 -20.03 -8.20 -6.98
N THR A 16 -19.05 -8.48 -6.13
CA THR A 16 -17.80 -9.11 -6.56
C THR A 16 -18.06 -10.59 -6.79
N HIS A 17 -17.88 -11.06 -8.01
CA HIS A 17 -17.86 -12.49 -8.31
C HIS A 17 -16.83 -13.20 -7.43
N PRO A 18 -17.19 -14.31 -6.74
CA PRO A 18 -16.31 -14.97 -5.77
C PRO A 18 -14.97 -15.42 -6.36
N GLN A 19 -14.91 -15.77 -7.63
CA GLN A 19 -13.66 -16.15 -8.32
C GLN A 19 -12.69 -14.96 -8.49
N ARG A 20 -13.18 -13.78 -8.80
CA ARG A 20 -12.34 -12.58 -8.92
C ARG A 20 -11.77 -12.17 -7.56
N SER A 21 -12.52 -12.37 -6.50
CA SER A 21 -12.06 -12.10 -5.13
C SER A 21 -10.88 -13.02 -4.74
N LEU A 22 -10.91 -14.31 -5.13
CA LEU A 22 -9.84 -15.25 -4.83
C LEU A 22 -8.52 -14.88 -5.55
N ILE A 23 -8.59 -14.51 -6.83
CA ILE A 23 -7.42 -14.08 -7.61
C ILE A 23 -6.80 -12.83 -6.98
N LYS A 24 -7.60 -11.85 -6.59
CA LYS A 24 -7.13 -10.63 -5.92
C LYS A 24 -6.46 -10.95 -4.59
N ARG A 25 -7.02 -11.86 -3.80
CA ARG A 25 -6.42 -12.33 -2.54
C ARG A 25 -5.07 -12.97 -2.75
N ILE A 26 -4.94 -13.85 -3.73
CA ILE A 26 -3.68 -14.53 -4.06
C ILE A 26 -2.65 -13.50 -4.52
N TYR A 27 -3.03 -12.58 -5.38
CA TYR A 27 -2.16 -11.54 -5.91
C TYR A 27 -1.62 -10.62 -4.79
N VAL A 28 -2.50 -10.10 -3.95
CA VAL A 28 -2.11 -9.23 -2.83
C VAL A 28 -1.27 -10.00 -1.81
N ALA A 29 -1.63 -11.25 -1.48
CA ALA A 29 -0.85 -12.09 -0.58
C ALA A 29 0.55 -12.34 -1.12
N ALA A 30 0.70 -12.67 -2.40
CA ALA A 30 2.00 -12.87 -3.04
C ALA A 30 2.86 -11.61 -2.99
N LEU A 31 2.28 -10.44 -3.28
CA LEU A 31 3.00 -9.17 -3.18
C LEU A 31 3.42 -8.83 -1.76
N LEU A 32 2.59 -9.06 -0.76
CA LEU A 32 2.96 -8.85 0.64
C LEU A 32 4.10 -9.78 1.08
N ILE A 33 4.12 -11.02 0.59
CA ILE A 33 5.21 -11.96 0.87
C ILE A 33 6.51 -11.49 0.20
N LEU A 34 6.44 -11.02 -1.04
CA LEU A 34 7.60 -10.54 -1.80
C LEU A 34 8.05 -9.13 -1.40
N LEU A 35 7.24 -8.39 -0.67
CA LEU A 35 7.49 -6.99 -0.35
C LEU A 35 8.88 -6.72 0.25
N PRO A 36 9.36 -7.44 1.28
CA PRO A 36 10.69 -7.19 1.84
C PRO A 36 11.82 -7.44 0.82
N LEU A 37 11.65 -8.45 -0.03
CA LEU A 37 12.59 -8.71 -1.12
C LEU A 37 12.62 -7.58 -2.14
N LEU A 38 11.45 -7.12 -2.57
CA LEU A 38 11.32 -6.02 -3.51
C LEU A 38 11.89 -4.71 -2.95
N MET A 39 11.56 -4.38 -1.71
CA MET A 39 12.10 -3.19 -1.05
C MET A 39 13.63 -3.24 -0.92
N THR A 40 14.19 -4.38 -0.61
CA THR A 40 15.65 -4.58 -0.56
C THR A 40 16.27 -4.42 -1.94
N LEU A 41 15.73 -5.09 -2.94
CA LEU A 41 16.23 -5.04 -4.32
C LEU A 41 16.23 -3.61 -4.87
N PHE A 42 15.12 -2.90 -4.72
CA PHE A 42 15.02 -1.53 -5.20
C PHE A 42 15.88 -0.54 -4.43
N SER A 43 16.09 -0.73 -3.13
CA SER A 43 17.03 0.08 -2.36
C SER A 43 18.49 -0.13 -2.80
N MET A 44 18.80 -1.28 -3.40
CA MET A 44 20.13 -1.53 -3.98
C MET A 44 20.27 -0.96 -5.40
N LEU A 45 19.25 -1.09 -6.24
CA LEU A 45 19.29 -0.73 -7.65
C LEU A 45 19.02 0.76 -7.91
N SER A 46 18.22 1.41 -7.10
CA SER A 46 17.83 2.81 -7.29
C SER A 46 18.50 3.71 -6.25
N LYS A 47 19.24 4.73 -6.73
CA LYS A 47 19.85 5.74 -5.85
C LYS A 47 18.79 6.47 -5.01
N LYS A 48 17.61 6.75 -5.60
CA LYS A 48 16.48 7.39 -4.91
C LYS A 48 15.90 6.50 -3.82
N ALA A 49 15.64 5.22 -4.13
CA ALA A 49 15.14 4.26 -3.14
C ALA A 49 16.16 4.01 -2.02
N LYS A 50 17.45 3.99 -2.34
CA LYS A 50 18.53 3.89 -1.34
C LYS A 50 18.53 5.08 -0.38
N SER A 51 18.39 6.30 -0.89
CA SER A 51 18.30 7.52 -0.09
C SER A 51 17.11 7.48 0.88
N GLU A 52 15.93 7.09 0.41
CA GLU A 52 14.74 6.96 1.27
C GLU A 52 14.89 5.85 2.31
N THR A 53 15.50 4.73 1.96
CA THR A 53 15.79 3.63 2.89
C THR A 53 16.79 4.08 3.98
N GLN A 54 17.81 4.86 3.62
CA GLN A 54 18.76 5.44 4.58
C GLN A 54 18.08 6.47 5.51
N TYR A 55 17.15 7.26 4.97
CA TYR A 55 16.36 8.21 5.76
C TYR A 55 15.50 7.51 6.82
N LEU A 56 14.88 6.38 6.47
CA LEU A 56 14.06 5.62 7.39
C LEU A 56 14.84 4.99 8.55
N ARG A 57 16.12 4.79 8.37
CA ARG A 57 17.07 4.25 9.37
C ARG A 57 16.78 2.83 9.85
N LYS A 58 17.79 2.27 10.51
CA LYS A 58 17.72 0.98 11.19
C LYS A 58 16.65 1.00 12.29
N GLY A 59 15.80 -0.02 12.32
CA GLY A 59 14.75 -0.18 13.33
C GLY A 59 13.39 0.39 12.95
N PHE A 60 13.27 1.04 11.77
CA PHE A 60 11.97 1.42 11.25
C PHE A 60 11.17 0.17 10.85
N ALA A 61 9.96 0.06 11.35
CA ALA A 61 9.05 -1.04 11.04
C ALA A 61 7.77 -0.51 10.39
N LEU A 62 7.46 -1.05 9.22
CA LEU A 62 6.25 -0.77 8.47
C LEU A 62 5.30 -1.95 8.59
N LYS A 63 4.08 -1.70 9.02
CA LYS A 63 2.99 -2.68 8.99
C LYS A 63 2.02 -2.33 7.87
N ILE A 64 1.67 -3.32 7.06
CA ILE A 64 0.60 -3.22 6.07
C ILE A 64 -0.53 -4.13 6.52
N ALA A 65 -1.69 -3.56 6.71
CA ALA A 65 -2.91 -4.26 7.11
C ALA A 65 -4.04 -3.96 6.12
N ILE A 66 -4.99 -4.87 6.04
CA ILE A 66 -6.20 -4.72 5.21
C ILE A 66 -7.38 -5.03 6.10
N THR A 67 -8.30 -4.08 6.22
CA THR A 67 -9.51 -4.24 7.02
C THR A 67 -10.35 -5.40 6.47
N GLY A 68 -10.85 -6.26 7.36
CA GLY A 68 -11.62 -7.45 7.00
C GLY A 68 -10.78 -8.63 6.49
N TRP A 69 -9.46 -8.52 6.52
CA TRP A 69 -8.55 -9.61 6.17
C TRP A 69 -7.55 -9.86 7.30
N SER A 70 -7.46 -11.12 7.75
CA SER A 70 -6.61 -11.48 8.89
C SER A 70 -5.10 -11.41 8.60
N ARG A 71 -4.71 -11.33 7.33
CA ARG A 71 -3.30 -11.25 6.94
C ARG A 71 -2.80 -9.81 6.99
N SER A 72 -1.85 -9.57 7.86
CA SER A 72 -1.05 -8.35 7.88
C SER A 72 0.41 -8.71 7.65
N LYS A 73 1.17 -7.79 7.10
CA LYS A 73 2.61 -7.95 6.90
C LYS A 73 3.35 -6.84 7.59
N THR A 74 4.26 -7.21 8.47
CA THR A 74 5.21 -6.28 9.06
C THR A 74 6.58 -6.49 8.43
N VAL A 75 7.16 -5.44 7.91
CA VAL A 75 8.53 -5.40 7.39
C VAL A 75 9.31 -4.36 8.17
N TRP A 76 10.54 -4.68 8.49
CA TRP A 76 11.41 -3.77 9.21
C TRP A 76 12.73 -3.57 8.49
N CYS A 77 13.26 -2.36 8.59
CA CYS A 77 14.52 -1.97 7.96
C CYS A 77 15.69 -2.37 8.87
N SER A 78 16.54 -3.24 8.38
CA SER A 78 17.88 -3.48 8.91
C SER A 78 18.86 -2.52 8.24
N THR A 79 20.16 -2.63 8.50
CA THR A 79 21.20 -1.68 8.04
C THR A 79 21.14 -1.37 6.54
N GLN A 80 20.83 -2.36 5.69
CA GLN A 80 20.74 -2.20 4.22
C GLN A 80 19.68 -3.09 3.58
N SER A 81 18.89 -3.78 4.39
CA SER A 81 17.90 -4.74 3.88
C SER A 81 16.58 -4.64 4.63
N TRP A 82 15.52 -5.03 3.94
CA TRP A 82 14.19 -5.14 4.53
C TRP A 82 13.91 -6.60 4.88
N LYS A 83 13.47 -6.83 6.09
CA LYS A 83 13.15 -8.17 6.60
C LYS A 83 11.70 -8.21 7.07
N SER A 84 11.07 -9.37 6.97
CA SER A 84 9.76 -9.58 7.56
C SER A 84 9.89 -10.16 8.96
N GLY A 85 9.02 -9.72 9.87
CA GLY A 85 9.00 -10.24 11.23
C GLY A 85 7.68 -9.92 11.93
N LYS A 86 7.29 -10.78 12.85
CA LYS A 86 6.07 -10.59 13.66
C LYS A 86 6.32 -9.79 14.93
N ASN A 87 7.58 -9.68 15.37
CA ASN A 87 7.93 -9.16 16.69
C ASN A 87 8.37 -7.69 16.70
N ALA A 88 8.40 -7.04 15.54
CA ALA A 88 8.74 -5.62 15.47
C ALA A 88 7.51 -4.76 15.77
N THR A 89 7.62 -3.85 16.73
CA THR A 89 6.59 -2.82 16.95
C THR A 89 6.55 -1.90 15.75
N PRO A 90 5.41 -1.74 15.06
CA PRO A 90 5.34 -0.92 13.86
C PRO A 90 5.51 0.56 14.21
N THR A 91 6.43 1.24 13.52
CA THR A 91 6.62 2.69 13.59
C THR A 91 5.60 3.41 12.72
N LEU A 92 5.23 2.79 11.59
CA LEU A 92 4.20 3.26 10.68
C LEU A 92 3.30 2.09 10.31
N THR A 93 1.99 2.33 10.30
CA THR A 93 1.00 1.36 9.81
C THR A 93 0.26 1.98 8.62
N ILE A 94 0.19 1.23 7.53
CA ILE A 94 -0.67 1.53 6.38
C ILE A 94 -1.82 0.53 6.41
N GLU A 95 -3.04 1.03 6.55
CA GLU A 95 -4.23 0.20 6.63
C GLU A 95 -5.16 0.49 5.44
N PHE A 96 -5.31 -0.49 4.56
CA PHE A 96 -6.26 -0.42 3.46
C PHE A 96 -7.67 -0.71 3.93
N ARG A 97 -8.65 0.03 3.40
CA ARG A 97 -10.06 -0.10 3.79
C ARG A 97 -10.65 -1.46 3.41
N ASP A 98 -10.20 -2.03 2.30
CA ASP A 98 -10.56 -3.39 1.89
C ASP A 98 -9.53 -3.96 0.90
N LEU A 99 -9.74 -5.21 0.54
CA LEU A 99 -8.86 -5.94 -0.38
C LEU A 99 -8.89 -5.36 -1.80
N ASP A 100 -10.03 -4.87 -2.27
CA ASP A 100 -10.17 -4.33 -3.62
C ASP A 100 -9.35 -3.06 -3.78
N TYR A 101 -9.34 -2.18 -2.79
CA TYR A 101 -8.51 -0.99 -2.78
C TYR A 101 -7.03 -1.31 -2.72
N ALA A 102 -6.63 -2.29 -1.90
CA ALA A 102 -5.25 -2.76 -1.89
C ALA A 102 -4.84 -3.33 -3.25
N PHE A 103 -5.70 -4.11 -3.88
CA PHE A 103 -5.45 -4.66 -5.21
C PHE A 103 -5.31 -3.57 -6.28
N GLU A 104 -6.17 -2.55 -6.29
CA GLU A 104 -6.08 -1.44 -7.24
C GLU A 104 -4.76 -0.68 -7.14
N VAL A 105 -4.26 -0.46 -5.93
CA VAL A 105 -2.96 0.17 -5.70
C VAL A 105 -1.82 -0.75 -6.15
N PHE A 106 -1.81 -1.99 -5.70
CA PHE A 106 -0.73 -2.94 -6.01
C PHE A 106 -0.72 -3.46 -7.45
N SER A 107 -1.82 -3.35 -8.16
CA SER A 107 -1.89 -3.63 -9.60
C SER A 107 -1.51 -2.44 -10.48
N GLY A 108 -1.26 -1.28 -9.88
CA GLY A 108 -0.96 -0.04 -10.61
C GLY A 108 -2.16 0.56 -11.33
N SER A 109 -3.39 0.14 -10.99
CA SER A 109 -4.62 0.69 -11.57
C SER A 109 -4.90 2.12 -11.11
N ILE A 110 -4.42 2.49 -9.93
CA ILE A 110 -4.49 3.82 -9.36
C ILE A 110 -3.11 4.21 -8.82
N THR A 111 -2.76 5.48 -8.87
CA THR A 111 -1.53 5.96 -8.25
C THR A 111 -1.67 5.97 -6.73
N LEU A 112 -0.55 5.86 -6.03
CA LEU A 112 -0.57 5.88 -4.56
C LEU A 112 -1.08 7.21 -4.02
N GLN A 113 -0.78 8.32 -4.72
CA GLN A 113 -1.24 9.66 -4.36
C GLN A 113 -2.76 9.80 -4.53
N ASP A 114 -3.31 9.32 -5.65
CA ASP A 114 -4.75 9.34 -5.89
C ASP A 114 -5.49 8.42 -4.91
N ALA A 115 -4.90 7.27 -4.59
CA ALA A 115 -5.44 6.35 -3.58
C ALA A 115 -5.47 6.97 -2.17
N LEU A 116 -4.44 7.72 -1.80
CA LEU A 116 -4.40 8.46 -0.54
C LEU A 116 -5.46 9.56 -0.52
N ALA A 117 -5.58 10.36 -1.58
CA ALA A 117 -6.58 11.41 -1.72
C ALA A 117 -8.02 10.85 -1.69
N ALA A 118 -8.25 9.69 -2.30
CA ALA A 118 -9.52 8.99 -2.29
C ALA A 118 -9.78 8.17 -1.00
N ARG A 119 -8.85 8.21 -0.04
CA ARG A 119 -8.92 7.47 1.23
C ARG A 119 -9.07 5.95 1.06
N TYR A 120 -8.37 5.36 0.13
CA TYR A 120 -8.30 3.91 -0.03
C TYR A 120 -7.54 3.25 1.11
N PHE A 121 -6.62 3.99 1.73
CA PHE A 121 -5.91 3.57 2.92
C PHE A 121 -5.71 4.74 3.87
N THR A 122 -5.43 4.43 5.12
CA THR A 122 -5.02 5.39 6.16
C THR A 122 -3.62 5.05 6.65
N THR A 123 -2.91 6.08 7.11
CA THR A 123 -1.59 5.93 7.71
C THR A 123 -1.64 6.30 9.18
N HIS A 124 -1.05 5.46 10.02
CA HIS A 124 -0.92 5.70 11.45
C HIS A 124 0.56 5.70 11.82
N GLY A 125 1.04 6.79 12.38
CA GLY A 125 2.43 6.97 12.78
C GLY A 125 3.01 8.31 12.35
N SER A 126 4.32 8.39 12.20
CA SER A 126 5.06 9.60 11.86
C SER A 126 4.80 10.03 10.41
N ASN A 127 4.31 11.26 10.20
CA ASN A 127 3.94 11.78 8.87
C ASN A 127 5.14 11.88 7.93
N ASP A 128 6.29 12.31 8.41
CA ASP A 128 7.52 12.42 7.62
C ASP A 128 8.00 11.05 7.10
N LYS A 129 7.94 10.03 7.93
CA LYS A 129 8.23 8.64 7.53
C LYS A 129 7.18 8.09 6.58
N GLY A 130 5.92 8.48 6.75
CA GLY A 130 4.84 8.16 5.83
C GLY A 130 5.11 8.66 4.41
N VAL A 131 5.61 9.88 4.25
CA VAL A 131 6.00 10.46 2.96
C VAL A 131 7.15 9.65 2.32
N ALA A 132 8.19 9.31 3.08
CA ALA A 132 9.32 8.53 2.60
C ALA A 132 8.90 7.14 2.12
N VAL A 133 8.04 6.45 2.87
CA VAL A 133 7.49 5.14 2.48
C VAL A 133 6.62 5.24 1.23
N THR A 134 5.74 6.24 1.17
CA THR A 134 4.90 6.48 -0.01
C THR A 134 5.74 6.72 -1.25
N TYR A 135 6.83 7.47 -1.12
CA TYR A 135 7.76 7.70 -2.22
C TYR A 135 8.47 6.40 -2.65
N LEU A 136 8.94 5.61 -1.69
CA LEU A 136 9.58 4.32 -1.96
C LEU A 136 8.62 3.36 -2.70
N PHE A 137 7.38 3.24 -2.26
CA PHE A 137 6.37 2.45 -2.97
C PHE A 137 6.09 2.99 -4.36
N THR A 138 6.02 4.30 -4.53
CA THR A 138 5.82 4.93 -5.84
C THR A 138 6.94 4.54 -6.80
N VAL A 139 8.19 4.56 -6.35
CA VAL A 139 9.36 4.14 -7.16
C VAL A 139 9.23 2.67 -7.57
N ILE A 140 8.87 1.80 -6.63
CA ILE A 140 8.69 0.37 -6.88
C ILE A 140 7.56 0.12 -7.90
N LEU A 141 6.39 0.72 -7.68
CA LEU A 141 5.24 0.55 -8.56
C LEU A 141 5.50 1.11 -9.98
N LYS A 142 6.20 2.22 -10.08
CA LYS A 142 6.61 2.78 -11.39
C LYS A 142 7.57 1.87 -12.14
N ALA A 143 8.49 1.23 -11.44
CA ALA A 143 9.40 0.28 -12.06
C ALA A 143 8.68 -0.94 -12.63
N PHE A 144 7.64 -1.42 -11.95
CA PHE A 144 6.83 -2.56 -12.41
C PHE A 144 5.85 -2.23 -13.51
N PHE A 145 5.13 -1.12 -13.39
CA PHE A 145 4.01 -0.78 -14.29
C PHE A 145 4.35 0.30 -15.32
N GLY A 146 5.53 0.91 -15.21
CA GLY A 146 6.01 1.95 -16.10
C GLY A 146 5.28 3.30 -15.94
N TRP A 147 5.91 4.34 -16.48
CA TRP A 147 5.39 5.72 -16.37
C TRP A 147 4.06 5.97 -17.10
N ARG A 148 3.74 5.18 -18.13
CA ARG A 148 2.56 5.39 -18.97
C ARG A 148 1.23 5.15 -18.25
N LYS A 149 1.19 4.29 -17.24
CA LYS A 149 -0.03 4.04 -16.47
C LYS A 149 -0.24 5.03 -15.33
N SER A 150 0.83 5.70 -14.89
CA SER A 150 0.78 6.68 -13.79
C SER A 150 0.15 8.03 -14.17
N TYR A 151 -0.08 8.29 -15.47
CA TYR A 151 -0.61 9.55 -15.99
C TYR A 151 -1.93 9.43 -16.74
N ARG A 152 -2.59 8.30 -16.73
CA ARG A 152 -3.97 8.22 -17.23
C ARG A 152 -4.91 8.77 -16.16
N ARG A 153 -5.20 10.04 -16.33
CA ARG A 153 -6.35 10.68 -15.70
C ARG A 153 -7.64 10.13 -16.30
#